data_968c66184c4dacc1f1622419def556c1
#
_entry.id   968c66184c4dacc1f1622419def556c1
#
_cell.length_a   1.000
_cell.length_b   1.000
_cell.length_c   1.000
_cell.angle_alpha   90.00
_cell.angle_beta   90.00
_cell.angle_gamma   90.00
#
_symmetry.space_group_name_H-M   'P 1'
#
loop_
_entity.id
_entity.type
_entity.pdbx_description
1 polymer ?
#
loop_
_entity_poly.entity_id
_entity_poly.type
_entity_poly.pdbx_seq_one_letter_code
_entity_poly.pdbx_strand_id
1 'polypeptide(L)'
;MSSSLAGLWSSKAHQLLTDLMEQQGENISTAAQWCAESILNDGVVHLFGTGHSRIPLEEMFPRYGSYAGFNPMVELSMTFHTQVVGSNGQRQAMFIERVEGFAEEILKNWQFKKNDILMIFSVGGKTAVPIEMAIGAKKRGVTVIAVTSMASNKAGKATHSSGTTLSDNADLVIDLMVPLGDALVEIPGMQTPVGPGSTFTAVAIVNEIKVQVAEKLFAHGYTPQVLTSSAVVGEAESKRLFDAAYAEHARRISSRLTGSHSSNGGAG
;
A
#
# COMPACT_ATOMS: atom_id res chain seq x y z
N MET A 1 9.71 -15.43 -39.96
CA MET A 1 8.76 -14.39 -39.53
C MET A 1 8.83 -14.36 -38.03
N SER A 2 9.28 -13.24 -37.43
CA SER A 2 9.25 -13.08 -35.98
C SER A 2 7.79 -13.14 -35.54
N SER A 3 7.44 -14.07 -34.65
CA SER A 3 6.10 -14.09 -34.03
C SER A 3 5.88 -12.77 -33.28
N SER A 4 4.76 -12.11 -33.54
CA SER A 4 4.40 -10.89 -32.82
C SER A 4 4.32 -11.18 -31.31
N LEU A 5 4.92 -10.31 -30.48
CA LEU A 5 4.81 -10.37 -29.02
C LEU A 5 3.55 -9.67 -28.51
N ALA A 6 2.66 -9.23 -29.41
CA ALA A 6 1.39 -8.60 -29.04
C ALA A 6 0.57 -9.54 -28.14
N GLY A 7 0.12 -9.02 -27.01
CA GLY A 7 -0.66 -9.77 -26.03
C GLY A 7 0.16 -10.67 -25.08
N LEU A 8 1.46 -10.84 -25.31
CA LEU A 8 2.27 -11.75 -24.48
C LEU A 8 2.35 -11.27 -23.02
N TRP A 9 2.54 -9.95 -22.78
CA TRP A 9 2.52 -9.40 -21.44
C TRP A 9 1.17 -9.66 -20.76
N SER A 10 0.06 -9.41 -21.45
CA SER A 10 -1.29 -9.64 -20.91
C SER A 10 -1.53 -11.11 -20.55
N SER A 11 -1.05 -12.02 -21.38
CA SER A 11 -1.12 -13.47 -21.08
C SER A 11 -0.31 -13.85 -19.84
N LYS A 12 0.90 -13.31 -19.71
CA LYS A 12 1.75 -13.50 -18.52
C LYS A 12 1.12 -12.88 -17.27
N ALA A 13 0.55 -11.69 -17.38
CA ALA A 13 -0.13 -11.02 -16.28
C ALA A 13 -1.39 -11.80 -15.84
N HIS A 14 -2.14 -12.39 -16.77
CA HIS A 14 -3.27 -13.24 -16.44
C HIS A 14 -2.84 -14.50 -15.67
N GLN A 15 -1.78 -15.17 -16.11
CA GLN A 15 -1.22 -16.31 -15.38
C GLN A 15 -0.74 -15.89 -13.98
N LEU A 16 -0.04 -14.76 -13.88
CA LEU A 16 0.46 -14.24 -12.61
C LEU A 16 -0.69 -13.93 -11.64
N LEU A 17 -1.82 -13.43 -12.12
CA LEU A 17 -3.02 -13.21 -11.31
C LEU A 17 -3.63 -14.53 -10.80
N THR A 18 -3.68 -15.55 -11.66
CA THR A 18 -4.15 -16.89 -11.27
C THR A 18 -3.26 -17.46 -10.16
N ASP A 19 -1.94 -17.46 -10.38
CA ASP A 19 -0.96 -17.96 -9.41
C ASP A 19 -1.02 -17.18 -8.08
N LEU A 20 -1.23 -15.86 -8.16
CA LEU A 20 -1.40 -15.01 -6.98
C LEU A 20 -2.59 -15.46 -6.14
N MET A 21 -3.75 -15.65 -6.75
CA MET A 21 -4.97 -16.06 -6.02
C MET A 21 -4.86 -17.47 -5.45
N GLU A 22 -4.24 -18.40 -6.19
CA GLU A 22 -4.02 -19.76 -5.72
C GLU A 22 -3.04 -19.84 -4.54
N GLN A 23 -1.97 -19.03 -4.54
CA GLN A 23 -0.88 -19.15 -3.57
C GLN A 23 -0.97 -18.11 -2.45
N GLN A 24 -1.58 -16.95 -2.67
CA GLN A 24 -1.68 -15.86 -1.70
C GLN A 24 -3.11 -15.58 -1.22
N GLY A 25 -4.11 -16.27 -1.74
CA GLY A 25 -5.52 -16.04 -1.40
C GLY A 25 -5.78 -16.09 0.11
N GLU A 26 -5.16 -17.00 0.83
CA GLU A 26 -5.27 -17.11 2.29
C GLU A 26 -4.63 -15.91 3.02
N ASN A 27 -3.43 -15.49 2.60
CA ASN A 27 -2.75 -14.32 3.17
C ASN A 27 -3.53 -13.03 2.88
N ILE A 28 -4.11 -12.90 1.69
CA ILE A 28 -4.98 -11.78 1.30
C ILE A 28 -6.24 -11.76 2.18
N SER A 29 -6.86 -12.91 2.40
CA SER A 29 -8.04 -13.03 3.27
C SER A 29 -7.73 -12.71 4.73
N THR A 30 -6.57 -13.12 5.22
CA THR A 30 -6.07 -12.78 6.56
C THR A 30 -5.86 -11.28 6.69
N ALA A 31 -5.20 -10.64 5.70
CA ALA A 31 -5.03 -9.20 5.66
C ALA A 31 -6.38 -8.47 5.65
N ALA A 32 -7.34 -8.94 4.86
CA ALA A 32 -8.68 -8.37 4.81
C ALA A 32 -9.42 -8.50 6.15
N GLN A 33 -9.26 -9.63 6.85
CA GLN A 33 -9.82 -9.82 8.20
C GLN A 33 -9.25 -8.79 9.18
N TRP A 34 -7.92 -8.64 9.24
CA TRP A 34 -7.29 -7.69 10.14
C TRP A 34 -7.67 -6.25 9.81
N CYS A 35 -7.72 -5.89 8.52
CA CYS A 35 -8.18 -4.57 8.09
C CYS A 35 -9.63 -4.28 8.50
N ALA A 36 -10.52 -5.25 8.35
CA ALA A 36 -11.93 -5.11 8.76
C ALA A 36 -12.05 -4.93 10.28
N GLU A 37 -11.34 -5.75 11.05
CA GLU A 37 -11.30 -5.63 12.52
C GLU A 37 -10.76 -4.27 12.97
N SER A 38 -9.69 -3.78 12.31
CA SER A 38 -9.16 -2.44 12.56
C SER A 38 -10.24 -1.39 12.37
N ILE A 39 -10.91 -1.38 11.21
CA ILE A 39 -11.93 -0.38 10.86
C ILE A 39 -13.15 -0.46 11.79
N LEU A 40 -13.61 -1.65 12.14
CA LEU A 40 -14.73 -1.87 13.08
C LEU A 40 -14.41 -1.34 14.49
N ASN A 41 -13.15 -1.41 14.90
CA ASN A 41 -12.68 -0.91 16.20
C ASN A 41 -12.11 0.52 16.14
N ASP A 42 -12.60 1.33 15.22
CA ASP A 42 -12.20 2.74 15.01
C ASP A 42 -10.71 2.93 14.67
N GLY A 43 -10.06 1.88 14.18
CA GLY A 43 -8.70 1.89 13.68
C GLY A 43 -8.60 2.48 12.27
N VAL A 44 -7.37 2.58 11.80
CA VAL A 44 -7.00 3.02 10.44
C VAL A 44 -5.98 2.07 9.86
N VAL A 45 -6.17 1.69 8.63
CA VAL A 45 -5.15 0.98 7.85
C VAL A 45 -4.28 2.01 7.15
N HIS A 46 -3.12 2.29 7.72
CA HIS A 46 -2.12 3.14 7.10
C HIS A 46 -1.41 2.39 5.98
N LEU A 47 -1.12 3.09 4.91
CA LEU A 47 -0.51 2.54 3.70
C LEU A 47 0.79 3.29 3.43
N PHE A 48 1.88 2.59 3.20
CA PHE A 48 3.16 3.20 2.88
C PHE A 48 3.82 2.51 1.68
N GLY A 49 4.41 3.29 0.79
CA GLY A 49 5.17 2.81 -0.37
C GLY A 49 5.89 3.95 -1.06
N THR A 50 7.03 3.65 -1.66
CA THR A 50 7.91 4.60 -2.35
C THR A 50 7.97 4.32 -3.84
N GLY A 51 8.31 5.31 -4.64
CA GLY A 51 8.35 5.16 -6.10
C GLY A 51 7.04 4.62 -6.66
N HIS A 52 7.10 3.64 -7.53
CA HIS A 52 5.91 2.99 -8.11
C HIS A 52 5.11 2.17 -7.08
N SER A 53 5.72 1.78 -5.96
CA SER A 53 5.00 1.08 -4.88
C SER A 53 3.97 1.97 -4.15
N ARG A 54 3.89 3.27 -4.45
CA ARG A 54 2.80 4.14 -3.99
C ARG A 54 1.47 3.95 -4.76
N ILE A 55 1.51 3.40 -5.97
CA ILE A 55 0.30 3.28 -6.82
C ILE A 55 -0.82 2.51 -6.11
N PRO A 56 -0.60 1.35 -5.48
CA PRO A 56 -1.63 0.68 -4.69
C PRO A 56 -2.16 1.50 -3.51
N LEU A 57 -1.40 2.46 -2.98
CA LEU A 57 -1.90 3.36 -1.93
C LEU A 57 -3.01 4.27 -2.47
N GLU A 58 -2.80 4.84 -3.65
CA GLU A 58 -3.80 5.67 -4.33
C GLU A 58 -5.02 4.86 -4.77
N GLU A 59 -4.81 3.62 -5.20
CA GLU A 59 -5.89 2.70 -5.52
C GLU A 59 -6.73 2.36 -4.28
N MET A 60 -6.11 2.24 -3.12
CA MET A 60 -6.79 1.92 -1.87
C MET A 60 -7.48 3.12 -1.21
N PHE A 61 -6.97 4.33 -1.41
CA PHE A 61 -7.56 5.57 -0.91
C PHE A 61 -8.96 5.79 -1.50
N PRO A 62 -9.89 6.47 -0.80
CA PRO A 62 -11.24 6.71 -1.30
C PRO A 62 -11.28 7.29 -2.71
N ARG A 63 -11.84 6.54 -3.61
CA ARG A 63 -12.14 6.86 -5.00
C ARG A 63 -13.48 6.24 -5.38
N TYR A 64 -13.99 6.46 -6.58
CA TYR A 64 -15.19 5.74 -7.04
C TYR A 64 -14.99 4.22 -6.92
N GLY A 65 -15.96 3.56 -6.28
CA GLY A 65 -15.88 2.13 -5.93
C GLY A 65 -15.09 1.83 -4.66
N SER A 66 -14.66 2.84 -3.90
CA SER A 66 -13.92 2.69 -2.65
C SER A 66 -14.58 3.48 -1.50
N TYR A 67 -14.10 3.30 -0.28
CA TYR A 67 -14.65 3.86 0.95
C TYR A 67 -13.54 4.21 1.96
N ALA A 68 -13.88 4.92 3.03
CA ALA A 68 -12.95 5.34 4.07
C ALA A 68 -12.49 4.17 4.95
N GLY A 69 -11.32 4.32 5.60
CA GLY A 69 -10.68 3.35 6.48
C GLY A 69 -9.20 3.16 6.17
N PHE A 70 -8.78 3.59 4.99
CA PHE A 70 -7.41 3.48 4.48
C PHE A 70 -6.77 4.87 4.40
N ASN A 71 -5.52 4.99 4.86
CA ASN A 71 -4.79 6.26 4.90
C ASN A 71 -3.42 6.14 4.22
N PRO A 72 -3.22 6.73 3.04
CA PRO A 72 -1.92 6.79 2.40
C PRO A 72 -0.98 7.74 3.16
N MET A 73 0.14 7.22 3.61
CA MET A 73 1.26 7.99 4.15
C MET A 73 2.20 8.30 2.99
N VAL A 74 1.97 9.43 2.33
CA VAL A 74 2.71 9.82 1.12
C VAL A 74 3.84 10.77 1.48
N GLU A 75 5.07 10.34 1.17
CA GLU A 75 6.27 11.17 1.27
C GLU A 75 6.65 11.65 -0.13
N LEU A 76 6.48 12.95 -0.40
CA LEU A 76 6.66 13.53 -1.74
C LEU A 76 8.06 13.31 -2.31
N SER A 77 9.09 13.41 -1.49
CA SER A 77 10.49 13.24 -1.89
C SER A 77 10.80 11.85 -2.43
N MET A 78 10.02 10.85 -2.05
CA MET A 78 10.12 9.46 -2.52
C MET A 78 8.99 9.05 -3.45
N THR A 79 8.00 9.91 -3.68
CA THR A 79 6.79 9.61 -4.42
C THR A 79 6.80 10.25 -5.81
N PHE A 80 7.03 11.56 -5.87
CA PHE A 80 7.17 12.29 -7.13
C PHE A 80 8.62 12.25 -7.59
N HIS A 81 8.99 11.18 -8.26
CA HIS A 81 10.33 10.98 -8.79
C HIS A 81 10.46 11.40 -10.26
N THR A 82 9.63 12.32 -10.70
CA THR A 82 9.71 12.98 -12.00
C THR A 82 10.38 14.34 -11.87
N GLN A 83 10.91 14.88 -12.97
CA GLN A 83 11.56 16.19 -13.01
C GLN A 83 10.63 17.38 -12.70
N VAL A 84 9.32 17.15 -12.60
CA VAL A 84 8.33 18.18 -12.25
C VAL A 84 8.54 18.71 -10.81
N VAL A 85 9.06 17.86 -9.92
CA VAL A 85 9.30 18.24 -8.49
C VAL A 85 10.78 18.44 -8.19
N GLY A 86 11.63 18.41 -9.18
CA GLY A 86 13.07 18.62 -9.04
C GLY A 86 13.85 17.94 -10.15
N SER A 87 15.09 18.38 -10.38
CA SER A 87 15.94 17.90 -11.47
C SER A 87 16.45 16.46 -11.29
N ASN A 88 16.42 15.92 -10.07
CA ASN A 88 16.99 14.60 -9.75
C ASN A 88 16.04 13.43 -10.02
N GLY A 89 14.75 13.69 -10.05
CA GLY A 89 13.74 12.67 -10.36
C GLY A 89 13.91 11.36 -9.58
N GLN A 90 13.93 10.26 -10.28
CA GLN A 90 14.03 8.92 -9.69
C GLN A 90 15.33 8.68 -8.92
N ARG A 91 16.45 9.27 -9.31
CA ARG A 91 17.73 9.08 -8.61
C ARG A 91 17.69 9.60 -7.18
N GLN A 92 17.04 10.75 -6.96
CA GLN A 92 16.85 11.31 -5.62
C GLN A 92 15.96 10.42 -4.76
N ALA A 93 14.82 9.98 -5.28
CA ALA A 93 13.91 9.08 -4.59
C ALA A 93 14.61 7.76 -4.18
N MET A 94 15.36 7.15 -5.09
CA MET A 94 16.15 5.93 -4.83
C MET A 94 17.29 6.15 -3.82
N PHE A 95 17.86 7.35 -3.76
CA PHE A 95 18.88 7.69 -2.76
C PHE A 95 18.25 7.82 -1.38
N ILE A 96 17.19 8.64 -1.26
CA ILE A 96 16.50 8.91 0.01
C ILE A 96 15.94 7.62 0.63
N GLU A 97 15.42 6.72 -0.19
CA GLU A 97 14.89 5.41 0.26
C GLU A 97 15.96 4.54 0.98
N ARG A 98 17.26 4.84 0.78
CA ARG A 98 18.38 4.13 1.40
C ARG A 98 18.94 4.84 2.62
N VAL A 99 18.41 6.00 2.98
CA VAL A 99 18.88 6.78 4.14
C VAL A 99 18.28 6.19 5.41
N GLU A 100 19.12 5.59 6.25
CA GLU A 100 18.73 5.10 7.57
C GLU A 100 18.37 6.27 8.50
N GLY A 101 17.35 6.07 9.32
CA GLY A 101 16.77 7.08 10.21
C GLY A 101 15.68 7.93 9.58
N PHE A 102 15.53 7.95 8.25
CA PHE A 102 14.52 8.79 7.60
C PHE A 102 13.09 8.31 7.88
N ALA A 103 12.87 7.02 7.98
CA ALA A 103 11.56 6.47 8.36
C ALA A 103 11.09 6.93 9.74
N GLU A 104 12.00 7.10 10.69
CA GLU A 104 11.65 7.60 12.03
C GLU A 104 11.15 9.06 11.96
N GLU A 105 11.73 9.90 11.10
CA GLU A 105 11.24 11.27 10.89
C GLU A 105 9.82 11.29 10.29
N ILE A 106 9.51 10.33 9.39
CA ILE A 106 8.16 10.17 8.86
C ILE A 106 7.20 9.73 9.98
N LEU A 107 7.59 8.71 10.75
CA LEU A 107 6.75 8.12 11.80
C LEU A 107 6.46 9.08 12.96
N LYS A 108 7.33 10.05 13.24
CA LYS A 108 7.11 11.11 14.25
C LYS A 108 5.90 11.99 13.95
N ASN A 109 5.47 12.08 12.71
CA ASN A 109 4.28 12.84 12.33
C ASN A 109 2.97 12.13 12.66
N TRP A 110 3.03 10.87 13.10
CA TRP A 110 1.88 10.02 13.29
C TRP A 110 1.73 9.54 14.74
N GLN A 111 0.51 9.58 15.24
CA GLN A 111 0.09 8.99 16.52
C GLN A 111 -0.72 7.73 16.21
N PHE A 112 -0.05 6.59 16.17
CA PHE A 112 -0.73 5.31 15.96
C PHE A 112 -1.54 4.92 17.21
N LYS A 113 -2.69 4.29 16.98
CA LYS A 113 -3.53 3.71 18.03
C LYS A 113 -3.43 2.19 17.99
N LYS A 114 -3.85 1.55 19.07
CA LYS A 114 -3.75 0.09 19.27
C LYS A 114 -4.36 -0.73 18.11
N ASN A 115 -5.43 -0.23 17.49
CA ASN A 115 -6.15 -0.94 16.43
C ASN A 115 -5.69 -0.54 15.02
N ASP A 116 -4.69 0.34 14.90
CA ASP A 116 -4.17 0.73 13.60
C ASP A 116 -3.29 -0.39 13.02
N ILE A 117 -3.25 -0.43 11.70
CA ILE A 117 -2.41 -1.34 10.90
C ILE A 117 -1.52 -0.49 10.01
N LEU A 118 -0.30 -0.95 9.74
CA LEU A 118 0.54 -0.40 8.68
C LEU A 118 0.78 -1.45 7.61
N MET A 119 0.29 -1.20 6.40
CA MET A 119 0.55 -2.01 5.21
C MET A 119 1.64 -1.33 4.37
N ILE A 120 2.74 -2.04 4.13
CA ILE A 120 3.93 -1.52 3.45
C ILE A 120 4.13 -2.23 2.13
N PHE A 121 4.24 -1.45 1.06
CA PHE A 121 4.49 -1.91 -0.29
C PHE A 121 5.94 -1.63 -0.68
N SER A 122 6.70 -2.66 -1.00
CA SER A 122 8.06 -2.55 -1.51
C SER A 122 8.46 -3.80 -2.30
N VAL A 123 8.62 -3.68 -3.61
CA VAL A 123 8.96 -4.83 -4.46
C VAL A 123 10.25 -5.50 -3.98
N GLY A 124 11.31 -4.73 -3.77
CA GLY A 124 12.59 -5.25 -3.30
C GLY A 124 12.60 -5.68 -1.84
N GLY A 125 11.91 -4.95 -0.98
CA GLY A 125 11.86 -5.18 0.47
C GLY A 125 13.21 -5.10 1.20
N LYS A 126 14.25 -4.47 0.60
CA LYS A 126 15.63 -4.49 1.10
C LYS A 126 16.23 -3.11 1.37
N THR A 127 15.53 -2.04 1.03
CA THR A 127 15.98 -0.66 1.27
C THR A 127 15.62 -0.19 2.68
N ALA A 128 16.37 0.78 3.19
CA ALA A 128 16.29 1.21 4.59
C ALA A 128 14.88 1.67 5.00
N VAL A 129 14.29 2.58 4.24
CA VAL A 129 13.03 3.23 4.67
C VAL A 129 11.87 2.26 4.84
N PRO A 130 11.53 1.35 3.89
CA PRO A 130 10.48 0.36 4.12
C PRO A 130 10.75 -0.58 5.31
N ILE A 131 12.01 -0.96 5.53
CA ILE A 131 12.40 -1.82 6.66
C ILE A 131 12.20 -1.07 7.98
N GLU A 132 12.69 0.16 8.08
CA GLU A 132 12.56 0.99 9.28
C GLU A 132 11.11 1.38 9.57
N MET A 133 10.28 1.60 8.54
CA MET A 133 8.84 1.80 8.70
C MET A 133 8.21 0.61 9.43
N ALA A 134 8.57 -0.62 9.03
CA ALA A 134 8.09 -1.82 9.71
C ALA A 134 8.60 -1.92 11.15
N ILE A 135 9.90 -1.77 11.35
CA ILE A 135 10.52 -1.80 12.68
C ILE A 135 9.93 -0.73 13.59
N GLY A 136 9.79 0.50 13.10
CA GLY A 136 9.27 1.63 13.85
C GLY A 136 7.78 1.51 14.19
N ALA A 137 6.98 0.94 13.30
CA ALA A 137 5.58 0.62 13.54
C ALA A 137 5.43 -0.45 14.62
N LYS A 138 6.18 -1.54 14.54
CA LYS A 138 6.16 -2.60 15.57
C LYS A 138 6.60 -2.11 16.95
N LYS A 139 7.59 -1.22 17.04
CA LYS A 139 7.97 -0.56 18.30
C LYS A 139 6.83 0.27 18.90
N ARG A 140 5.90 0.74 18.10
CA ARG A 140 4.69 1.48 18.49
C ARG A 140 3.47 0.59 18.72
N GLY A 141 3.64 -0.74 18.66
CA GLY A 141 2.57 -1.73 18.84
C GLY A 141 1.58 -1.84 17.68
N VAL A 142 1.99 -1.41 16.49
CA VAL A 142 1.18 -1.46 15.26
C VAL A 142 1.47 -2.77 14.53
N THR A 143 0.41 -3.46 14.10
CA THR A 143 0.50 -4.65 13.25
C THR A 143 0.98 -4.26 11.85
N VAL A 144 1.94 -5.00 11.32
CA VAL A 144 2.57 -4.72 10.02
C VAL A 144 2.23 -5.81 9.01
N ILE A 145 1.70 -5.39 7.85
CA ILE A 145 1.49 -6.23 6.67
C ILE A 145 2.49 -5.78 5.59
N ALA A 146 3.30 -6.70 5.09
CA ALA A 146 4.22 -6.44 3.98
C ALA A 146 3.64 -7.00 2.67
N VAL A 147 3.62 -6.17 1.63
CA VAL A 147 3.33 -6.58 0.24
C VAL A 147 4.62 -6.41 -0.55
N THR A 148 5.29 -7.54 -0.87
CA THR A 148 6.66 -7.53 -1.39
C THR A 148 6.91 -8.74 -2.30
N SER A 149 7.96 -8.70 -3.14
CA SER A 149 8.36 -9.88 -3.91
C SER A 149 9.30 -10.76 -3.08
N MET A 150 8.87 -11.94 -2.74
CA MET A 150 9.71 -12.90 -2.01
C MET A 150 10.90 -13.39 -2.86
N ALA A 151 10.76 -13.43 -4.19
CA ALA A 151 11.89 -13.68 -5.08
C ALA A 151 12.98 -12.61 -4.93
N SER A 152 12.57 -11.33 -4.84
CA SER A 152 13.49 -10.21 -4.64
C SER A 152 14.04 -10.15 -3.21
N ASN A 153 13.25 -10.45 -2.19
CA ASN A 153 13.69 -10.46 -0.80
C ASN A 153 14.79 -11.50 -0.55
N LYS A 154 14.63 -12.70 -1.12
CA LYS A 154 15.61 -13.80 -1.00
C LYS A 154 16.86 -13.61 -1.85
N ALA A 155 16.82 -12.80 -2.89
CA ALA A 155 17.95 -12.56 -3.79
C ALA A 155 18.91 -11.51 -3.24
N GLY A 156 19.94 -11.95 -2.53
CA GLY A 156 20.99 -11.10 -1.97
C GLY A 156 20.67 -10.54 -0.59
N LYS A 157 21.59 -9.73 -0.07
CA LYS A 157 21.50 -9.18 1.29
C LYS A 157 20.67 -7.91 1.34
N ALA A 158 20.02 -7.67 2.47
CA ALA A 158 19.46 -6.37 2.79
C ALA A 158 20.55 -5.29 2.83
N THR A 159 20.19 -4.06 2.45
CA THR A 159 21.12 -2.93 2.49
C THR A 159 21.07 -2.15 3.81
N HIS A 160 20.11 -2.47 4.67
CA HIS A 160 19.94 -1.85 5.98
C HIS A 160 20.89 -2.48 7.01
N SER A 161 21.37 -1.67 7.97
CA SER A 161 22.34 -2.05 9.01
C SER A 161 21.85 -3.19 9.92
N SER A 162 20.53 -3.39 10.07
CA SER A 162 19.96 -4.53 10.80
C SER A 162 20.26 -5.89 10.16
N GLY A 163 20.61 -5.91 8.87
CA GLY A 163 20.74 -7.15 8.09
C GLY A 163 19.42 -7.86 7.77
N THR A 164 18.26 -7.28 8.16
CA THR A 164 16.93 -7.85 7.92
C THR A 164 16.25 -7.20 6.70
N THR A 165 15.25 -7.89 6.14
CA THR A 165 14.40 -7.40 5.05
C THR A 165 13.06 -6.92 5.58
N LEU A 166 12.21 -6.35 4.71
CA LEU A 166 10.84 -5.99 5.07
C LEU A 166 10.04 -7.21 5.53
N SER A 167 10.18 -8.34 4.85
CA SER A 167 9.47 -9.57 5.21
C SER A 167 9.84 -10.12 6.59
N ASP A 168 11.08 -9.91 7.03
CA ASP A 168 11.53 -10.33 8.37
C ASP A 168 10.92 -9.48 9.49
N ASN A 169 10.42 -8.29 9.17
CA ASN A 169 9.87 -7.33 10.12
C ASN A 169 8.34 -7.19 10.04
N ALA A 170 7.66 -8.01 9.25
CA ALA A 170 6.21 -8.00 9.11
C ALA A 170 5.55 -9.11 9.94
N ASP A 171 4.30 -8.89 10.34
CA ASP A 171 3.45 -9.90 11.01
C ASP A 171 2.72 -10.77 9.98
N LEU A 172 2.47 -10.23 8.79
CA LEU A 172 1.94 -10.95 7.63
C LEU A 172 2.67 -10.50 6.37
N VAL A 173 2.98 -11.44 5.49
CA VAL A 173 3.62 -11.17 4.20
C VAL A 173 2.70 -11.66 3.07
N ILE A 174 2.43 -10.77 2.11
CA ILE A 174 1.77 -11.12 0.85
C ILE A 174 2.81 -11.00 -0.26
N ASP A 175 3.08 -12.12 -0.93
CA ASP A 175 4.03 -12.15 -2.05
C ASP A 175 3.37 -11.60 -3.31
N LEU A 176 4.03 -10.64 -3.96
CA LEU A 176 3.63 -10.10 -5.27
C LEU A 176 3.72 -11.13 -6.40
N MET A 177 4.34 -12.27 -6.15
CA MET A 177 4.54 -13.38 -7.10
C MET A 177 5.33 -13.02 -8.37
N VAL A 178 5.92 -11.82 -8.45
CA VAL A 178 6.69 -11.40 -9.61
C VAL A 178 8.11 -11.98 -9.59
N PRO A 179 8.71 -12.24 -10.77
CA PRO A 179 10.06 -12.74 -10.87
C PRO A 179 11.09 -11.72 -10.35
N LEU A 180 12.28 -12.19 -10.08
CA LEU A 180 13.42 -11.31 -9.78
C LEU A 180 13.64 -10.34 -10.95
N GLY A 181 13.70 -9.05 -10.64
CA GLY A 181 13.79 -8.00 -11.66
C GLY A 181 12.46 -7.51 -12.21
N ASP A 182 11.32 -8.09 -11.74
CA ASP A 182 9.94 -7.63 -11.99
C ASP A 182 9.43 -7.76 -13.44
N ALA A 183 10.30 -7.96 -14.42
CA ALA A 183 9.93 -7.96 -15.84
C ALA A 183 9.41 -9.33 -16.30
N LEU A 184 8.27 -9.35 -17.00
CA LEU A 184 7.54 -10.57 -17.36
C LEU A 184 7.89 -11.14 -18.75
N VAL A 185 8.40 -10.31 -19.68
CA VAL A 185 8.51 -10.68 -21.09
C VAL A 185 9.95 -10.64 -21.57
N GLU A 186 10.45 -11.78 -22.00
CA GLU A 186 11.71 -11.89 -22.73
C GLU A 186 11.50 -11.59 -24.21
N ILE A 187 12.35 -10.73 -24.77
CA ILE A 187 12.34 -10.41 -26.19
C ILE A 187 13.57 -11.10 -26.84
N PRO A 188 13.38 -11.94 -27.86
CA PRO A 188 14.49 -12.60 -28.53
C PRO A 188 15.57 -11.61 -29.00
N GLY A 189 16.80 -11.83 -28.59
CA GLY A 189 17.94 -10.97 -28.91
C GLY A 189 18.19 -9.81 -27.92
N MET A 190 17.29 -9.54 -26.97
CA MET A 190 17.55 -8.62 -25.87
C MET A 190 18.18 -9.35 -24.67
N GLN A 191 19.09 -8.67 -23.96
CA GLN A 191 19.77 -9.26 -22.78
C GLN A 191 18.88 -9.28 -21.53
N THR A 192 17.89 -8.38 -21.45
CA THR A 192 17.05 -8.21 -20.28
C THR A 192 15.57 -8.24 -20.66
N PRO A 193 14.71 -8.86 -19.84
CA PRO A 193 13.26 -8.84 -20.05
C PRO A 193 12.68 -7.45 -19.84
N VAL A 194 11.43 -7.23 -20.28
CA VAL A 194 10.68 -5.98 -20.17
C VAL A 194 9.26 -6.23 -19.66
N GLY A 195 8.57 -5.15 -19.29
CA GLY A 195 7.17 -5.20 -18.86
C GLY A 195 7.03 -5.64 -17.39
N PRO A 196 7.05 -4.69 -16.43
CA PRO A 196 6.91 -5.00 -15.01
C PRO A 196 5.53 -5.56 -14.67
N GLY A 197 5.47 -6.44 -13.68
CA GLY A 197 4.25 -7.08 -13.19
C GLY A 197 3.80 -6.60 -11.80
N SER A 198 4.72 -6.08 -10.97
CA SER A 198 4.47 -5.81 -9.56
C SER A 198 3.35 -4.81 -9.29
N THR A 199 3.24 -3.74 -10.08
CA THR A 199 2.16 -2.77 -9.95
C THR A 199 0.80 -3.43 -10.23
N PHE A 200 0.74 -4.28 -11.24
CA PHE A 200 -0.48 -5.01 -11.60
C PHE A 200 -0.94 -5.93 -10.45
N THR A 201 -0.04 -6.75 -9.92
CA THR A 201 -0.38 -7.65 -8.81
C THR A 201 -0.69 -6.89 -7.52
N ALA A 202 0.05 -5.81 -7.22
CA ALA A 202 -0.24 -4.97 -6.05
C ALA A 202 -1.64 -4.33 -6.13
N VAL A 203 -2.05 -3.85 -7.31
CA VAL A 203 -3.41 -3.31 -7.53
C VAL A 203 -4.47 -4.42 -7.40
N ALA A 204 -4.20 -5.62 -7.89
CA ALA A 204 -5.09 -6.76 -7.69
C ALA A 204 -5.26 -7.10 -6.21
N ILE A 205 -4.15 -7.23 -5.46
CA ILE A 205 -4.15 -7.51 -4.02
C ILE A 205 -5.01 -6.50 -3.25
N VAL A 206 -4.80 -5.20 -3.47
CA VAL A 206 -5.54 -4.18 -2.72
C VAL A 206 -7.03 -4.14 -3.07
N ASN A 207 -7.41 -4.46 -4.30
CA ASN A 207 -8.81 -4.56 -4.67
C ASN A 207 -9.47 -5.80 -4.07
N GLU A 208 -8.77 -6.94 -4.03
CA GLU A 208 -9.25 -8.14 -3.32
C GLU A 208 -9.44 -7.86 -1.82
N ILE A 209 -8.48 -7.21 -1.18
CA ILE A 209 -8.61 -6.79 0.22
C ILE A 209 -9.81 -5.87 0.41
N LYS A 210 -9.99 -4.83 -0.44
CA LYS A 210 -11.12 -3.90 -0.32
C LYS A 210 -12.47 -4.58 -0.40
N VAL A 211 -12.64 -5.50 -1.36
CA VAL A 211 -13.90 -6.25 -1.53
C VAL A 211 -14.18 -7.10 -0.30
N GLN A 212 -13.22 -7.87 0.16
CA GLN A 212 -13.37 -8.73 1.33
C GLN A 212 -13.57 -7.92 2.64
N VAL A 213 -12.90 -6.78 2.78
CA VAL A 213 -13.12 -5.87 3.92
C VAL A 213 -14.55 -5.33 3.91
N ALA A 214 -15.07 -4.87 2.75
CA ALA A 214 -16.44 -4.37 2.64
C ALA A 214 -17.47 -5.45 3.00
N GLU A 215 -17.28 -6.68 2.53
CA GLU A 215 -18.11 -7.83 2.88
C GLU A 215 -18.13 -8.07 4.40
N LYS A 216 -16.96 -8.11 5.03
CA LYS A 216 -16.83 -8.32 6.47
C LYS A 216 -17.44 -7.19 7.29
N LEU A 217 -17.22 -5.94 6.90
CA LEU A 217 -17.82 -4.76 7.52
C LEU A 217 -19.36 -4.87 7.46
N PHE A 218 -19.90 -5.17 6.30
CA PHE A 218 -21.34 -5.30 6.10
C PHE A 218 -21.94 -6.45 6.93
N ALA A 219 -21.28 -7.59 6.99
CA ALA A 219 -21.68 -8.72 7.81
C ALA A 219 -21.74 -8.39 9.32
N HIS A 220 -20.93 -7.40 9.78
CA HIS A 220 -20.96 -6.89 11.16
C HIS A 220 -21.85 -5.68 11.36
N GLY A 221 -22.73 -5.37 10.41
CA GLY A 221 -23.70 -4.26 10.52
C GLY A 221 -23.13 -2.87 10.23
N TYR A 222 -21.88 -2.78 9.75
CA TYR A 222 -21.29 -1.52 9.31
C TYR A 222 -21.36 -1.42 7.78
N THR A 223 -22.15 -0.48 7.27
CA THR A 223 -22.24 -0.22 5.82
C THR A 223 -21.25 0.88 5.41
N PRO A 224 -20.16 0.55 4.72
CA PRO A 224 -19.22 1.58 4.25
C PRO A 224 -19.87 2.50 3.23
N GLN A 225 -19.57 3.81 3.31
CA GLN A 225 -20.03 4.81 2.35
C GLN A 225 -19.16 4.75 1.11
N VAL A 226 -19.60 3.99 0.11
CA VAL A 226 -18.84 3.81 -1.14
C VAL A 226 -19.05 5.01 -2.06
N LEU A 227 -17.96 5.66 -2.46
CA LEU A 227 -18.00 6.74 -3.44
C LEU A 227 -18.56 6.19 -4.76
N THR A 228 -19.68 6.77 -5.21
CA THR A 228 -20.38 6.30 -6.40
C THR A 228 -20.64 7.48 -7.35
N SER A 229 -20.41 7.25 -8.63
CA SER A 229 -20.61 8.27 -9.68
C SER A 229 -22.07 8.72 -9.76
N SER A 230 -22.28 10.01 -10.02
CA SER A 230 -23.61 10.58 -10.27
C SER A 230 -24.35 9.94 -11.44
N ALA A 231 -23.65 9.40 -12.40
CA ALA A 231 -24.23 8.63 -13.51
C ALA A 231 -24.94 7.34 -13.06
N VAL A 232 -24.61 6.82 -11.86
CA VAL A 232 -25.21 5.59 -11.31
C VAL A 232 -26.32 5.92 -10.30
N VAL A 233 -26.08 6.88 -9.40
CA VAL A 233 -26.99 7.14 -8.25
C VAL A 233 -27.65 8.52 -8.28
N GLY A 234 -27.38 9.36 -9.29
CA GLY A 234 -27.82 10.74 -9.34
C GLY A 234 -26.91 11.70 -8.57
N GLU A 235 -27.02 13.01 -8.86
CA GLU A 235 -26.10 14.02 -8.32
C GLU A 235 -26.19 14.17 -6.80
N ALA A 236 -27.40 14.22 -6.25
CA ALA A 236 -27.62 14.44 -4.82
C ALA A 236 -27.02 13.30 -3.99
N GLU A 237 -27.26 12.07 -4.38
CA GLU A 237 -26.76 10.90 -3.66
C GLU A 237 -25.25 10.72 -3.86
N SER A 238 -24.73 10.95 -5.06
CA SER A 238 -23.28 10.93 -5.32
C SER A 238 -22.55 11.93 -4.42
N LYS A 239 -23.08 13.18 -4.32
CA LYS A 239 -22.52 14.20 -3.43
C LYS A 239 -22.59 13.77 -1.95
N ARG A 240 -23.72 13.23 -1.51
CA ARG A 240 -23.89 12.75 -0.12
C ARG A 240 -22.87 11.66 0.22
N LEU A 241 -22.67 10.69 -0.66
CA LEU A 241 -21.70 9.59 -0.46
C LEU A 241 -20.28 10.13 -0.42
N PHE A 242 -19.94 11.08 -1.30
CA PHE A 242 -18.62 11.72 -1.32
C PHE A 242 -18.36 12.46 0.01
N ASP A 243 -19.28 13.35 0.41
CA ASP A 243 -19.15 14.14 1.64
C ASP A 243 -19.04 13.22 2.87
N ALA A 244 -19.83 12.16 2.93
CA ALA A 244 -19.81 11.19 4.04
C ALA A 244 -18.48 10.39 4.11
N ALA A 245 -17.97 9.94 2.97
CA ALA A 245 -16.70 9.19 2.94
C ALA A 245 -15.52 10.06 3.36
N TYR A 246 -15.47 11.32 2.90
CA TYR A 246 -14.40 12.25 3.29
C TYR A 246 -14.52 12.73 4.74
N ALA A 247 -15.73 12.94 5.24
CA ALA A 247 -15.96 13.26 6.64
C ALA A 247 -15.51 12.11 7.56
N GLU A 248 -15.80 10.87 7.18
CA GLU A 248 -15.34 9.68 7.92
C GLU A 248 -13.83 9.53 7.88
N HIS A 249 -13.20 9.74 6.71
CA HIS A 249 -11.75 9.76 6.60
C HIS A 249 -11.13 10.83 7.50
N ALA A 250 -11.60 12.07 7.43
CA ALA A 250 -11.11 13.18 8.25
C ALA A 250 -11.27 12.88 9.75
N ARG A 251 -12.42 12.34 10.17
CA ARG A 251 -12.68 11.95 11.56
C ARG A 251 -11.66 10.93 12.06
N ARG A 252 -11.34 9.92 11.25
CA ARG A 252 -10.37 8.88 11.61
C ARG A 252 -8.95 9.43 11.68
N ILE A 253 -8.54 10.25 10.71
CA ILE A 253 -7.17 10.74 10.58
C ILE A 253 -6.85 11.88 11.56
N SER A 254 -7.80 12.76 11.88
CA SER A 254 -7.55 13.92 12.73
C SER A 254 -6.89 13.58 14.07
N SER A 255 -7.21 12.43 14.65
CA SER A 255 -6.63 11.96 15.91
C SER A 255 -5.33 11.15 15.74
N ARG A 256 -4.81 11.02 14.51
CA ARG A 256 -3.57 10.30 14.18
C ARG A 256 -2.44 11.24 13.75
N LEU A 257 -2.70 12.53 13.63
CA LEU A 257 -1.65 13.51 13.32
C LEU A 257 -1.03 14.04 14.60
N THR A 258 0.30 14.06 14.68
CA THR A 258 1.02 14.66 15.81
C THR A 258 0.76 16.16 15.86
N GLY A 259 0.43 16.72 17.00
CA GLY A 259 0.07 18.12 17.17
C GLY A 259 -1.43 18.41 17.05
N SER A 260 -2.28 17.40 16.74
CA SER A 260 -3.74 17.55 16.78
C SER A 260 -4.34 17.59 18.20
N HIS A 261 -3.50 17.57 19.24
CA HIS A 261 -3.98 17.64 20.62
C HIS A 261 -4.17 19.06 21.11
N SER A 262 -5.45 19.31 21.30
CA SER A 262 -6.11 20.10 22.32
C SER A 262 -5.86 21.60 22.31
N SER A 263 -6.76 22.29 21.72
CA SER A 263 -7.43 23.41 22.38
C SER A 263 -8.49 22.88 23.36
N ASN A 264 -8.11 22.13 24.37
CA ASN A 264 -8.95 22.04 25.56
C ASN A 264 -8.61 23.22 26.44
N GLY A 265 -9.53 24.19 26.41
CA GLY A 265 -9.56 25.41 27.17
C GLY A 265 -9.15 25.25 28.60
N GLY A 266 -8.09 25.94 28.94
CA GLY A 266 -7.92 26.53 30.25
C GLY A 266 -8.45 27.94 30.14
N ALA A 267 -9.75 28.15 30.37
CA ALA A 267 -10.25 29.39 30.88
C ALA A 267 -9.81 29.46 32.34
N GLY A 268 -8.92 30.37 32.59
CA GLY A 268 -8.50 30.79 33.91
C GLY A 268 -8.17 32.27 33.83
#